data_4a06becec4abf4101b53b6c879df8cea
#
_entry.id   4a06becec4abf4101b53b6c879df8cea
#
_cell.length_a   1.000
_cell.length_b   1.000
_cell.length_c   1.000
_cell.angle_alpha   90.00
_cell.angle_beta   90.00
_cell.angle_gamma   90.00
#
_symmetry.space_group_name_H-M   'P 1'
#
loop_
_entity.id
_entity.type
_entity.pdbx_description
1 polymer ?
#
loop_
_entity_poly.entity_id
_entity_poly.type
_entity_poly.pdbx_seq_one_letter_code
_entity_poly.pdbx_strand_id
1 'polypeptide(L)'
;VKPEILAPLPAISMIEEISGAGSDRLYTGLRNRSREAVATTPDVEDLLALAREIPRLAERVHVALNVVSQPHEWKALFYSIEALLRGGYRNFIVNEHGFLRDLSRKFPGAALTGSVGLTAANPQDALFLEQIGASAVVMPLTSSPGDVKAIKDVTSIAVEVFAICRGEPVVQGKCMLPGYLLGKKSPLGETPLLSSKKTGLCYTVCRTVLGRYPQHDITGNIGEWINAGVDIFKIEGRYRNADEIVAMVKKVKDALERAGQ
;
A
#
# COMPACT_ATOMS: atom_id res chain seq x y z
N VAL A 1 -1.10 13.15 -17.75
CA VAL A 1 -0.98 13.53 -16.32
C VAL A 1 0.39 13.08 -15.85
N LYS A 2 1.10 13.90 -15.06
CA LYS A 2 2.39 13.52 -14.47
C LYS A 2 2.12 12.47 -13.38
N PRO A 3 2.83 11.33 -13.38
CA PRO A 3 2.66 10.33 -12.33
C PRO A 3 3.11 10.86 -10.97
N GLU A 4 2.45 10.36 -9.90
CA GLU A 4 2.72 10.76 -8.52
C GLU A 4 3.64 9.77 -7.81
N ILE A 5 4.42 10.23 -6.83
CA ILE A 5 5.23 9.40 -5.94
C ILE A 5 4.49 9.21 -4.62
N LEU A 6 4.18 7.96 -4.28
CA LEU A 6 3.59 7.56 -3.00
C LEU A 6 4.66 6.96 -2.09
N ALA A 7 5.09 7.72 -1.08
CA ALA A 7 6.16 7.32 -0.17
C ALA A 7 5.62 6.74 1.16
N PRO A 8 6.33 5.79 1.78
CA PRO A 8 5.96 5.25 3.09
C PRO A 8 6.20 6.27 4.20
N LEU A 9 5.31 6.27 5.19
CA LEU A 9 5.38 7.05 6.41
C LEU A 9 5.36 6.11 7.62
N PRO A 10 6.52 5.67 8.14
CA PRO A 10 6.62 4.80 9.32
C PRO A 10 6.17 5.48 10.61
N ALA A 11 6.46 6.76 10.75
CA ALA A 11 6.13 7.58 11.92
C ALA A 11 5.75 9.00 11.49
N ILE A 12 4.85 9.62 12.21
CA ILE A 12 4.38 10.99 11.94
C ILE A 12 5.55 12.00 11.97
N SER A 13 6.52 11.79 12.85
CA SER A 13 7.71 12.66 12.96
C SER A 13 8.58 12.73 11.69
N MET A 14 8.45 11.81 10.76
CA MET A 14 9.23 11.76 9.50
C MET A 14 8.58 12.53 8.34
N ILE A 15 7.44 13.17 8.55
CA ILE A 15 6.63 13.80 7.49
C ILE A 15 7.40 14.87 6.74
N GLU A 16 8.07 15.78 7.46
CA GLU A 16 8.76 16.91 6.86
C GLU A 16 9.92 16.46 5.96
N GLU A 17 10.70 15.51 6.44
CA GLU A 17 11.85 14.98 5.70
C GLU A 17 11.41 14.25 4.43
N ILE A 18 10.41 13.37 4.54
CA ILE A 18 9.93 12.56 3.40
C ILE A 18 9.19 13.44 2.37
N SER A 19 8.35 14.37 2.84
CA SER A 19 7.68 15.32 1.95
C SER A 19 8.67 16.27 1.28
N GLY A 20 9.67 16.76 2.01
CA GLY A 20 10.74 17.62 1.50
C GLY A 20 11.62 16.93 0.44
N ALA A 21 11.72 15.60 0.45
CA ALA A 21 12.42 14.85 -0.57
C ALA A 21 11.70 14.85 -1.95
N GLY A 22 10.42 15.24 -1.99
CA GLY A 22 9.63 15.38 -3.21
C GLY A 22 8.59 14.29 -3.43
N SER A 23 8.12 13.63 -2.36
CA SER A 23 6.95 12.77 -2.46
C SER A 23 5.66 13.59 -2.66
N ASP A 24 4.79 13.17 -3.55
CA ASP A 24 3.50 13.81 -3.80
C ASP A 24 2.47 13.39 -2.74
N ARG A 25 2.50 12.11 -2.39
CA ARG A 25 1.62 11.48 -1.39
C ARG A 25 2.40 10.62 -0.41
N LEU A 26 1.80 10.36 0.74
CA LEU A 26 2.35 9.52 1.79
C LEU A 26 1.38 8.38 2.09
N TYR A 27 1.87 7.22 2.55
CA TYR A 27 1.00 6.21 3.11
C TYR A 27 1.53 5.68 4.44
N THR A 28 0.62 5.53 5.38
CA THR A 28 0.91 4.94 6.69
C THR A 28 -0.01 3.77 6.98
N GLY A 29 0.37 2.92 7.95
CA GLY A 29 -0.53 1.92 8.50
C GLY A 29 -1.49 2.53 9.51
N LEU A 30 -2.56 1.81 9.80
CA LEU A 30 -3.32 2.03 11.03
C LEU A 30 -2.93 0.92 12.02
N ARG A 31 -2.63 1.27 13.26
CA ARG A 31 -2.21 0.32 14.31
C ARG A 31 -3.21 -0.82 14.42
N ASN A 32 -2.73 -2.05 14.44
CA ASN A 32 -3.51 -3.28 14.45
C ASN A 32 -4.39 -3.55 13.20
N ARG A 33 -4.36 -2.69 12.18
CA ARG A 33 -5.17 -2.81 10.96
C ARG A 33 -4.34 -2.80 9.68
N SER A 34 -3.02 -2.75 9.81
CA SER A 34 -2.12 -2.80 8.65
C SER A 34 -1.01 -3.84 8.82
N ARG A 35 -0.58 -4.41 7.69
CA ARG A 35 0.61 -5.26 7.62
C ARG A 35 1.85 -4.39 7.81
N GLU A 36 2.92 -5.00 8.32
CA GLU A 36 4.19 -4.29 8.61
C GLU A 36 4.01 -3.14 9.60
N ALA A 37 3.10 -3.29 10.54
CA ALA A 37 2.98 -2.34 11.64
C ALA A 37 4.24 -2.41 12.51
N VAL A 38 4.84 -1.26 12.75
CA VAL A 38 5.94 -1.05 13.69
C VAL A 38 5.44 -0.31 14.92
N ALA A 39 6.25 -0.20 15.95
CA ALA A 39 5.85 0.48 17.21
C ALA A 39 5.37 1.93 16.99
N THR A 40 5.92 2.60 15.98
CA THR A 40 5.58 3.98 15.59
C THR A 40 4.38 4.11 14.66
N THR A 41 3.74 2.99 14.27
CA THR A 41 2.54 3.03 13.44
C THR A 41 1.42 3.77 14.17
N PRO A 42 0.85 4.84 13.56
CA PRO A 42 -0.16 5.67 14.23
C PRO A 42 -1.47 4.92 14.45
N ASP A 43 -2.19 5.31 15.49
CA ASP A 43 -3.61 4.98 15.66
C ASP A 43 -4.52 6.10 15.14
N VAL A 44 -5.81 5.99 15.42
CA VAL A 44 -6.81 6.96 14.94
C VAL A 44 -6.59 8.33 15.58
N GLU A 45 -6.29 8.37 16.88
CA GLU A 45 -6.06 9.58 17.63
C GLU A 45 -4.83 10.32 17.15
N ASP A 46 -3.73 9.60 16.89
CA ASP A 46 -2.50 10.16 16.33
C ASP A 46 -2.75 10.82 14.96
N LEU A 47 -3.51 10.15 14.08
CA LEU A 47 -3.87 10.69 12.78
C LEU A 47 -4.81 11.90 12.88
N LEU A 48 -5.78 11.88 13.80
CA LEU A 48 -6.67 13.02 14.03
C LEU A 48 -5.93 14.21 14.64
N ALA A 49 -4.93 13.99 15.49
CA ALA A 49 -4.05 15.04 15.99
C ALA A 49 -3.28 15.69 14.85
N LEU A 50 -2.66 14.89 13.99
CA LEU A 50 -1.96 15.36 12.81
C LEU A 50 -2.85 16.21 11.88
N ALA A 51 -4.08 15.76 11.64
CA ALA A 51 -5.03 16.49 10.80
C ALA A 51 -5.44 17.85 11.39
N ARG A 52 -5.46 17.99 12.71
CA ARG A 52 -5.70 19.28 13.38
C ARG A 52 -4.53 20.24 13.24
N GLU A 53 -3.30 19.72 13.31
CA GLU A 53 -2.08 20.52 13.18
C GLU A 53 -1.82 20.94 11.72
N ILE A 54 -1.99 20.00 10.79
CA ILE A 54 -1.69 20.22 9.36
C ILE A 54 -2.84 19.66 8.50
N PRO A 55 -4.00 20.37 8.39
CA PRO A 55 -5.20 19.84 7.72
C PRO A 55 -4.97 19.40 6.27
N ARG A 56 -4.17 20.15 5.50
CA ARG A 56 -3.87 19.81 4.09
C ARG A 56 -3.10 18.50 3.92
N LEU A 57 -2.46 18.01 4.98
CA LEU A 57 -1.69 16.78 4.93
C LEU A 57 -2.61 15.55 4.96
N ALA A 58 -3.75 15.62 5.66
CA ALA A 58 -4.72 14.53 5.73
C ALA A 58 -5.19 14.08 4.35
N GLU A 59 -5.34 15.02 3.39
CA GLU A 59 -5.74 14.73 2.02
C GLU A 59 -4.66 13.97 1.22
N ARG A 60 -3.39 14.13 1.60
CA ARG A 60 -2.23 13.51 0.93
C ARG A 60 -1.85 12.15 1.53
N VAL A 61 -2.40 11.80 2.70
CA VAL A 61 -2.05 10.56 3.41
C VAL A 61 -3.04 9.46 3.06
N HIS A 62 -2.52 8.34 2.58
CA HIS A 62 -3.25 7.11 2.36
C HIS A 62 -3.15 6.22 3.60
N VAL A 63 -4.28 5.83 4.18
CA VAL A 63 -4.33 4.99 5.36
C VAL A 63 -4.48 3.52 4.95
N ALA A 64 -3.48 2.71 5.27
CA ALA A 64 -3.48 1.30 4.91
C ALA A 64 -4.25 0.44 5.93
N LEU A 65 -5.34 -0.16 5.47
CA LEU A 65 -6.21 -1.11 6.16
C LEU A 65 -6.06 -2.49 5.50
N ASN A 66 -4.82 -2.95 5.36
CA ASN A 66 -4.47 -4.08 4.50
C ASN A 66 -4.19 -5.39 5.25
N VAL A 67 -4.70 -5.51 6.47
CA VAL A 67 -4.87 -6.79 7.18
C VAL A 67 -6.25 -7.36 6.81
N VAL A 68 -6.36 -8.67 6.63
CA VAL A 68 -7.67 -9.31 6.49
C VAL A 68 -8.41 -9.21 7.81
N SER A 69 -9.55 -8.53 7.82
CA SER A 69 -10.39 -8.32 8.99
C SER A 69 -11.59 -9.27 8.98
N GLN A 70 -11.92 -9.84 10.13
CA GLN A 70 -13.11 -10.68 10.23
C GLN A 70 -14.38 -9.80 10.21
N PRO A 71 -15.52 -10.30 9.72
CA PRO A 71 -16.77 -9.51 9.62
C PRO A 71 -17.20 -8.88 10.94
N HIS A 72 -16.95 -9.53 12.09
CA HIS A 72 -17.28 -8.99 13.40
C HIS A 72 -16.42 -7.78 13.80
N GLU A 73 -15.25 -7.57 13.17
CA GLU A 73 -14.38 -6.42 13.40
C GLU A 73 -14.79 -5.20 12.56
N TRP A 74 -15.56 -5.40 11.49
CA TRP A 74 -15.90 -4.35 10.53
C TRP A 74 -16.66 -3.17 11.16
N LYS A 75 -17.52 -3.44 12.14
CA LYS A 75 -18.25 -2.37 12.84
C LYS A 75 -17.29 -1.37 13.49
N ALA A 76 -16.31 -1.84 14.23
CA ALA A 76 -15.31 -0.98 14.88
C ALA A 76 -14.43 -0.28 13.82
N LEU A 77 -14.08 -0.97 12.74
CA LEU A 77 -13.29 -0.41 11.66
C LEU A 77 -14.04 0.70 10.92
N PHE A 78 -15.34 0.54 10.67
CA PHE A 78 -16.18 1.61 10.11
C PHE A 78 -16.23 2.86 10.99
N TYR A 79 -16.30 2.73 12.31
CA TYR A 79 -16.21 3.89 13.21
C TYR A 79 -14.86 4.61 13.10
N SER A 80 -13.77 3.85 13.03
CA SER A 80 -12.44 4.42 12.84
C SER A 80 -12.32 5.19 11.52
N ILE A 81 -12.84 4.61 10.43
CA ILE A 81 -12.83 5.23 9.10
C ILE A 81 -13.71 6.49 9.08
N GLU A 82 -14.89 6.44 9.68
CA GLU A 82 -15.77 7.60 9.79
C GLU A 82 -15.11 8.76 10.54
N ALA A 83 -14.42 8.48 11.65
CA ALA A 83 -13.66 9.48 12.38
C ALA A 83 -12.54 10.08 11.52
N LEU A 84 -11.78 9.26 10.81
CA LEU A 84 -10.72 9.71 9.89
C LEU A 84 -11.28 10.55 8.75
N LEU A 85 -12.42 10.17 8.15
CA LEU A 85 -13.10 10.96 7.12
C LEU A 85 -13.52 12.34 7.63
N ARG A 86 -14.04 12.43 8.87
CA ARG A 86 -14.35 13.71 9.52
C ARG A 86 -13.08 14.54 9.77
N GLY A 87 -11.96 13.89 10.03
CA GLY A 87 -10.63 14.51 10.16
C GLY A 87 -9.98 14.94 8.84
N GLY A 88 -10.65 14.73 7.68
CA GLY A 88 -10.13 15.15 6.38
C GLY A 88 -9.40 14.08 5.58
N TYR A 89 -9.14 12.90 6.15
CA TYR A 89 -8.58 11.77 5.39
C TYR A 89 -9.58 11.28 4.35
N ARG A 90 -9.10 10.97 3.15
CA ARG A 90 -9.95 10.49 2.05
C ARG A 90 -9.47 9.18 1.44
N ASN A 91 -8.19 8.86 1.57
CA ASN A 91 -7.53 7.79 0.82
C ASN A 91 -7.28 6.57 1.72
N PHE A 92 -7.84 5.41 1.36
CA PHE A 92 -7.71 4.17 2.12
C PHE A 92 -7.25 3.02 1.22
N ILE A 93 -6.25 2.25 1.68
CA ILE A 93 -5.72 1.09 0.96
C ILE A 93 -6.30 -0.17 1.59
N VAL A 94 -7.12 -0.91 0.84
CA VAL A 94 -7.94 -2.03 1.33
C VAL A 94 -7.52 -3.35 0.70
N ASN A 95 -7.54 -4.45 1.45
CA ASN A 95 -7.06 -5.76 1.01
C ASN A 95 -8.14 -6.86 0.98
N GLU A 96 -9.41 -6.49 0.98
CA GLU A 96 -10.54 -7.42 0.95
C GLU A 96 -11.65 -6.90 0.04
N HIS A 97 -12.10 -7.73 -0.90
CA HIS A 97 -13.14 -7.34 -1.87
C HIS A 97 -14.47 -6.99 -1.20
N GLY A 98 -14.94 -7.83 -0.26
CA GLY A 98 -16.19 -7.60 0.47
C GLY A 98 -16.15 -6.33 1.29
N PHE A 99 -15.06 -6.12 2.04
CA PHE A 99 -14.88 -4.92 2.85
C PHE A 99 -14.76 -3.65 1.97
N LEU A 100 -14.04 -3.73 0.86
CA LEU A 100 -13.91 -2.61 -0.08
C LEU A 100 -15.29 -2.20 -0.62
N ARG A 101 -16.11 -3.18 -1.07
CA ARG A 101 -17.46 -2.93 -1.57
C ARG A 101 -18.36 -2.29 -0.51
N ASP A 102 -18.36 -2.81 0.71
CA ASP A 102 -19.19 -2.27 1.79
C ASP A 102 -18.72 -0.87 2.20
N LEU A 103 -17.40 -0.64 2.19
CA LEU A 103 -16.81 0.66 2.48
C LEU A 103 -17.21 1.70 1.42
N SER A 104 -17.13 1.36 0.13
CA SER A 104 -17.50 2.26 -0.96
C SER A 104 -18.96 2.68 -0.91
N ARG A 105 -19.85 1.76 -0.52
CA ARG A 105 -21.28 2.02 -0.36
C ARG A 105 -21.59 2.87 0.84
N LYS A 106 -20.90 2.61 1.96
CA LYS A 106 -21.12 3.32 3.21
C LYS A 106 -20.53 4.73 3.21
N PHE A 107 -19.40 4.91 2.54
CA PHE A 107 -18.64 6.17 2.51
C PHE A 107 -18.27 6.56 1.08
N PRO A 108 -19.23 7.07 0.28
CA PRO A 108 -19.00 7.39 -1.13
C PRO A 108 -17.98 8.52 -1.36
N GLY A 109 -17.62 9.26 -0.30
CA GLY A 109 -16.54 10.26 -0.33
C GLY A 109 -15.13 9.72 -0.05
N ALA A 110 -14.98 8.41 0.18
CA ALA A 110 -13.68 7.77 0.37
C ALA A 110 -13.10 7.34 -0.98
N ALA A 111 -11.82 7.66 -1.21
CA ALA A 111 -11.05 7.13 -2.33
C ALA A 111 -10.40 5.80 -1.89
N LEU A 112 -10.78 4.71 -2.56
CA LEU A 112 -10.38 3.36 -2.16
C LEU A 112 -9.35 2.79 -3.14
N THR A 113 -8.18 2.46 -2.65
CA THR A 113 -7.16 1.75 -3.41
C THR A 113 -7.22 0.25 -3.10
N GLY A 114 -7.47 -0.55 -4.11
CA GLY A 114 -7.32 -2.00 -4.01
C GLY A 114 -5.85 -2.37 -3.79
N SER A 115 -5.52 -2.92 -2.61
CA SER A 115 -4.16 -3.30 -2.26
C SER A 115 -3.64 -4.43 -3.16
N VAL A 116 -2.33 -4.53 -3.29
CA VAL A 116 -1.65 -5.61 -4.04
C VAL A 116 -2.13 -7.03 -3.68
N GLY A 117 -2.61 -7.25 -2.46
CA GLY A 117 -3.17 -8.54 -2.05
C GLY A 117 -4.54 -8.87 -2.65
N LEU A 118 -5.20 -7.94 -3.35
CA LEU A 118 -6.38 -8.21 -4.17
C LEU A 118 -6.02 -8.78 -5.54
N THR A 119 -4.74 -8.74 -5.91
CA THR A 119 -4.17 -9.41 -7.09
C THR A 119 -4.84 -8.98 -8.40
N ALA A 120 -4.93 -7.66 -8.65
CA ALA A 120 -5.35 -7.13 -9.94
C ALA A 120 -4.26 -7.38 -10.99
N ALA A 121 -4.30 -8.53 -11.66
CA ALA A 121 -3.26 -8.98 -12.57
C ALA A 121 -3.66 -8.84 -14.05
N ASN A 122 -4.89 -8.51 -14.34
CA ASN A 122 -5.44 -8.42 -15.70
C ASN A 122 -6.59 -7.41 -15.77
N PRO A 123 -7.06 -7.05 -16.99
CA PRO A 123 -8.14 -6.08 -17.16
C PRO A 123 -9.44 -6.45 -16.46
N GLN A 124 -9.80 -7.73 -16.39
CA GLN A 124 -11.06 -8.18 -15.77
C GLN A 124 -11.02 -8.00 -14.25
N ASP A 125 -9.87 -8.26 -13.61
CA ASP A 125 -9.69 -8.01 -12.18
C ASP A 125 -9.83 -6.51 -11.88
N ALA A 126 -9.22 -5.64 -12.71
CA ALA A 126 -9.29 -4.20 -12.55
C ALA A 126 -10.72 -3.66 -12.74
N LEU A 127 -11.43 -4.13 -13.79
CA LEU A 127 -12.85 -3.82 -14.02
C LEU A 127 -13.71 -4.23 -12.83
N PHE A 128 -13.49 -5.43 -12.31
CA PHE A 128 -14.24 -5.90 -11.14
C PHE A 128 -13.98 -5.01 -9.92
N LEU A 129 -12.73 -4.64 -9.65
CA LEU A 129 -12.39 -3.76 -8.54
C LEU A 129 -13.00 -2.36 -8.72
N GLU A 130 -12.99 -1.80 -9.93
CA GLU A 130 -13.65 -0.54 -10.25
C GLU A 130 -15.18 -0.63 -9.99
N GLN A 131 -15.84 -1.71 -10.44
CA GLN A 131 -17.28 -1.94 -10.23
C GLN A 131 -17.68 -2.04 -8.76
N ILE A 132 -16.82 -2.57 -7.90
CA ILE A 132 -17.08 -2.63 -6.46
C ILE A 132 -16.64 -1.38 -5.70
N GLY A 133 -16.12 -0.36 -6.40
CA GLY A 133 -15.87 0.98 -5.88
C GLY A 133 -14.42 1.32 -5.59
N ALA A 134 -13.44 0.58 -6.14
CA ALA A 134 -12.06 1.02 -6.11
C ALA A 134 -11.83 2.17 -7.09
N SER A 135 -11.09 3.20 -6.66
CA SER A 135 -10.62 4.31 -7.48
C SER A 135 -9.19 4.11 -7.98
N ALA A 136 -8.45 3.21 -7.35
CA ALA A 136 -7.09 2.84 -7.72
C ALA A 136 -6.83 1.36 -7.42
N VAL A 137 -5.87 0.76 -8.11
CA VAL A 137 -5.38 -0.61 -7.86
C VAL A 137 -3.87 -0.64 -7.79
N VAL A 138 -3.35 -1.46 -6.87
CA VAL A 138 -1.91 -1.76 -6.78
C VAL A 138 -1.62 -3.03 -7.56
N MET A 139 -0.80 -2.91 -8.60
CA MET A 139 -0.41 -4.04 -9.45
C MET A 139 0.53 -5.01 -8.71
N PRO A 140 0.43 -6.32 -8.98
CA PRO A 140 1.40 -7.31 -8.52
C PRO A 140 2.81 -7.01 -9.05
N LEU A 141 3.85 -7.44 -8.32
CA LEU A 141 5.25 -7.27 -8.77
C LEU A 141 5.61 -8.05 -10.04
N THR A 142 4.79 -9.01 -10.41
CA THR A 142 4.95 -9.81 -11.64
C THR A 142 4.40 -9.13 -12.88
N SER A 143 3.75 -7.98 -12.72
CA SER A 143 3.14 -7.24 -13.83
C SER A 143 4.20 -6.55 -14.69
N SER A 144 3.86 -6.34 -15.94
CA SER A 144 4.64 -5.64 -16.95
C SER A 144 3.98 -4.31 -17.35
N PRO A 145 4.69 -3.41 -18.06
CA PRO A 145 4.06 -2.24 -18.68
C PRO A 145 2.91 -2.60 -19.62
N GLY A 146 3.01 -3.74 -20.31
CA GLY A 146 1.92 -4.24 -21.17
C GLY A 146 0.63 -4.55 -20.41
N ASP A 147 0.73 -5.10 -19.19
CA ASP A 147 -0.43 -5.39 -18.36
C ASP A 147 -1.09 -4.08 -17.86
N VAL A 148 -0.29 -3.08 -17.51
CA VAL A 148 -0.79 -1.74 -17.14
C VAL A 148 -1.56 -1.13 -18.32
N LYS A 149 -0.95 -1.15 -19.51
CA LYS A 149 -1.61 -0.62 -20.72
C LYS A 149 -2.94 -1.32 -20.98
N ALA A 150 -2.98 -2.65 -20.91
CA ALA A 150 -4.20 -3.42 -21.12
C ALA A 150 -5.32 -3.04 -20.11
N ILE A 151 -4.97 -2.75 -18.86
CA ILE A 151 -5.91 -2.25 -17.85
C ILE A 151 -6.41 -0.85 -18.20
N LYS A 152 -5.49 0.07 -18.55
CA LYS A 152 -5.83 1.46 -18.89
C LYS A 152 -6.69 1.56 -20.16
N ASP A 153 -6.57 0.61 -21.07
CA ASP A 153 -7.38 0.57 -22.30
C ASP A 153 -8.88 0.25 -22.03
N VAL A 154 -9.22 -0.34 -20.87
CA VAL A 154 -10.60 -0.78 -20.55
C VAL A 154 -11.19 -0.20 -19.27
N THR A 155 -10.41 0.49 -18.45
CA THR A 155 -10.86 1.06 -17.17
C THR A 155 -10.42 2.52 -17.01
N SER A 156 -11.13 3.26 -16.15
CA SER A 156 -10.71 4.59 -15.70
C SER A 156 -9.93 4.57 -14.38
N ILE A 157 -9.77 3.39 -13.80
CA ILE A 157 -9.12 3.22 -12.49
C ILE A 157 -7.66 3.69 -12.51
N ALA A 158 -7.21 4.34 -11.46
CA ALA A 158 -5.80 4.69 -11.34
C ALA A 158 -4.95 3.44 -11.08
N VAL A 159 -3.81 3.36 -11.74
CA VAL A 159 -2.87 2.23 -11.63
C VAL A 159 -1.66 2.64 -10.81
N GLU A 160 -1.44 1.92 -9.71
CA GLU A 160 -0.30 2.07 -8.81
C GLU A 160 0.65 0.88 -8.97
N VAL A 161 1.94 1.15 -9.18
CA VAL A 161 3.00 0.13 -9.25
C VAL A 161 4.08 0.40 -8.21
N PHE A 162 4.72 -0.66 -7.72
CA PHE A 162 5.89 -0.49 -6.87
C PHE A 162 7.10 -0.07 -7.71
N ALA A 163 7.66 1.12 -7.43
CA ALA A 163 8.91 1.56 -8.01
C ALA A 163 10.11 0.89 -7.35
N ILE A 164 10.09 0.85 -6.01
CA ILE A 164 11.14 0.22 -5.20
C ILE A 164 10.48 -0.52 -4.05
N CYS A 165 10.76 -1.81 -3.90
CA CYS A 165 10.30 -2.58 -2.74
C CYS A 165 11.14 -3.84 -2.49
N ARG A 166 10.94 -4.45 -1.32
CA ARG A 166 11.26 -5.88 -1.12
C ARG A 166 10.16 -6.70 -1.78
N GLY A 167 10.55 -7.55 -2.73
CA GLY A 167 9.62 -8.45 -3.37
C GLY A 167 9.21 -9.60 -2.45
N GLU A 168 8.10 -10.22 -2.75
CA GLU A 168 7.67 -11.50 -2.18
C GLU A 168 7.69 -12.54 -3.30
N PRO A 169 8.24 -13.76 -3.06
CA PRO A 169 8.33 -14.80 -4.09
C PRO A 169 6.98 -15.43 -4.44
N VAL A 170 5.93 -15.04 -3.74
CA VAL A 170 4.56 -15.55 -3.88
C VAL A 170 3.57 -14.39 -3.89
N VAL A 171 2.27 -14.69 -3.98
CA VAL A 171 1.22 -13.65 -3.99
C VAL A 171 1.32 -12.77 -2.75
N GLN A 172 1.55 -11.49 -2.98
CA GLN A 172 1.72 -10.51 -1.92
C GLN A 172 0.49 -10.45 -1.01
N GLY A 173 0.77 -10.52 0.30
CA GLY A 173 -0.27 -10.45 1.30
C GLY A 173 -1.03 -11.73 1.60
N LYS A 174 -0.85 -12.78 0.80
CA LYS A 174 -1.51 -14.09 0.98
C LYS A 174 -0.50 -15.24 1.09
N CYS A 175 0.75 -14.95 1.42
CA CYS A 175 1.81 -15.96 1.55
C CYS A 175 1.54 -16.89 2.73
N MET A 176 1.43 -18.18 2.45
CA MET A 176 1.23 -19.25 3.44
C MET A 176 2.56 -19.91 3.87
N LEU A 177 3.64 -19.61 3.17
CA LEU A 177 4.92 -20.27 3.32
C LEU A 177 5.45 -20.27 4.77
N PRO A 178 5.40 -19.19 5.55
CA PRO A 178 5.87 -19.20 6.93
C PRO A 178 5.12 -20.18 7.83
N GLY A 179 3.79 -20.22 7.71
CA GLY A 179 2.97 -21.15 8.48
C GLY A 179 3.22 -22.60 8.10
N TYR A 180 3.38 -22.87 6.83
CA TYR A 180 3.66 -24.20 6.31
C TYR A 180 5.04 -24.73 6.73
N LEU A 181 6.09 -23.93 6.53
CA LEU A 181 7.47 -24.33 6.82
C LEU A 181 7.78 -24.39 8.32
N LEU A 182 7.20 -23.51 9.12
CA LEU A 182 7.50 -23.43 10.54
C LEU A 182 6.62 -24.37 11.39
N GLY A 183 5.52 -24.87 10.84
CA GLY A 183 4.62 -25.81 11.51
C GLY A 183 4.06 -25.32 12.86
N LYS A 184 4.20 -24.01 13.14
CA LYS A 184 3.85 -23.43 14.44
C LYS A 184 2.51 -22.72 14.34
N LYS A 185 1.63 -23.03 15.29
CA LYS A 185 0.46 -22.18 15.57
C LYS A 185 0.94 -20.84 16.12
N SER A 186 0.27 -19.76 15.73
CA SER A 186 0.52 -18.44 16.33
C SER A 186 0.37 -18.53 17.85
N PRO A 187 1.22 -17.84 18.63
CA PRO A 187 1.07 -17.73 20.08
C PRO A 187 -0.28 -17.14 20.51
N LEU A 188 -0.96 -16.46 19.60
CA LEU A 188 -2.26 -15.81 19.83
C LEU A 188 -3.46 -16.67 19.40
N GLY A 189 -3.25 -17.94 19.02
CA GLY A 189 -4.32 -18.82 18.55
C GLY A 189 -4.87 -18.46 17.15
N GLU A 190 -4.32 -17.46 16.50
CA GLU A 190 -4.69 -17.02 15.15
C GLU A 190 -4.13 -17.99 14.10
N THR A 191 -4.75 -18.02 12.93
CA THR A 191 -4.22 -18.81 11.82
C THR A 191 -2.80 -18.35 11.47
N PRO A 192 -1.85 -19.26 11.23
CA PRO A 192 -0.43 -18.95 11.00
C PRO A 192 -0.18 -17.90 9.91
N LEU A 193 -1.09 -17.79 8.97
CA LEU A 193 -1.07 -16.85 7.84
C LEU A 193 -1.11 -15.37 8.22
N LEU A 194 -1.96 -15.02 9.17
CA LEU A 194 -2.21 -13.61 9.50
C LEU A 194 -1.14 -13.05 10.44
N SER A 195 -0.61 -13.89 11.34
CA SER A 195 0.40 -13.51 12.32
C SER A 195 1.79 -13.33 11.71
N SER A 196 2.11 -14.06 10.65
CA SER A 196 3.47 -14.09 10.10
C SER A 196 3.95 -12.72 9.58
N LYS A 197 3.08 -11.93 8.99
CA LYS A 197 3.43 -10.56 8.55
C LYS A 197 3.44 -9.55 9.69
N LYS A 198 2.52 -9.67 10.65
CA LYS A 198 2.53 -8.82 11.84
C LYS A 198 3.83 -8.98 12.66
N THR A 199 4.38 -10.18 12.68
CA THR A 199 5.58 -10.52 13.46
C THR A 199 6.89 -10.43 12.67
N GLY A 200 6.84 -10.10 11.38
CA GLY A 200 8.02 -10.11 10.50
C GLY A 200 8.52 -11.50 10.09
N LEU A 201 7.89 -12.58 10.55
CA LEU A 201 8.29 -13.97 10.24
C LEU A 201 8.26 -14.25 8.72
N CYS A 202 7.39 -13.58 7.97
CA CYS A 202 7.32 -13.72 6.52
C CYS A 202 8.68 -13.44 5.87
N TYR A 203 9.29 -12.31 6.18
CA TYR A 203 10.59 -11.93 5.62
C TYR A 203 11.73 -12.82 6.14
N THR A 204 11.66 -13.26 7.38
CA THR A 204 12.64 -14.21 7.93
C THR A 204 12.63 -15.51 7.14
N VAL A 205 11.45 -16.05 6.82
CA VAL A 205 11.33 -17.27 6.01
C VAL A 205 11.85 -17.06 4.59
N CYS A 206 11.49 -15.96 3.93
CA CYS A 206 12.01 -15.62 2.61
C CYS A 206 13.55 -15.57 2.61
N ARG A 207 14.15 -14.91 3.61
CA ARG A 207 15.60 -14.84 3.76
C ARG A 207 16.23 -16.21 3.97
N THR A 208 15.61 -17.07 4.79
CA THR A 208 16.11 -18.42 5.06
C THR A 208 16.05 -19.31 3.83
N VAL A 209 14.92 -19.28 3.10
CA VAL A 209 14.69 -20.16 1.93
C VAL A 209 15.45 -19.68 0.70
N LEU A 210 15.50 -18.36 0.48
CA LEU A 210 16.09 -17.76 -0.74
C LEU A 210 17.52 -17.23 -0.50
N GLY A 211 18.05 -17.29 0.72
CA GLY A 211 19.34 -16.73 1.11
C GLY A 211 19.38 -15.19 1.14
N ARG A 212 18.35 -14.51 0.61
CA ARG A 212 18.24 -13.06 0.56
C ARG A 212 16.78 -12.62 0.46
N TYR A 213 16.51 -11.36 0.76
CA TYR A 213 15.23 -10.75 0.41
C TYR A 213 15.18 -10.47 -1.10
N PRO A 214 14.10 -10.84 -1.78
CA PRO A 214 13.88 -10.39 -3.15
C PRO A 214 13.90 -8.85 -3.22
N GLN A 215 14.51 -8.31 -4.27
CA GLN A 215 14.55 -6.87 -4.52
C GLN A 215 13.78 -6.60 -5.82
N HIS A 216 13.05 -5.50 -5.84
CA HIS A 216 12.33 -4.99 -6.99
C HIS A 216 12.64 -3.50 -7.12
N ASP A 217 13.12 -3.09 -8.28
CA ASP A 217 13.48 -1.70 -8.59
C ASP A 217 13.32 -1.48 -10.10
N ILE A 218 12.35 -0.66 -10.47
CA ILE A 218 12.04 -0.34 -11.87
C ILE A 218 12.52 1.06 -12.29
N THR A 219 13.32 1.73 -11.46
CA THR A 219 13.80 3.09 -11.78
C THR A 219 14.65 3.15 -13.03
N GLY A 220 15.26 2.03 -13.44
CA GLY A 220 16.07 1.93 -14.67
C GLY A 220 15.25 1.97 -15.97
N ASN A 221 13.99 1.54 -15.94
CA ASN A 221 13.08 1.53 -17.09
C ASN A 221 11.74 2.21 -16.81
N ILE A 222 11.72 3.18 -15.89
CA ILE A 222 10.50 3.86 -15.43
C ILE A 222 9.72 4.52 -16.57
N GLY A 223 10.40 4.94 -17.65
CA GLY A 223 9.78 5.51 -18.84
C GLY A 223 8.80 4.58 -19.55
N GLU A 224 9.07 3.27 -19.56
CA GLU A 224 8.15 2.28 -20.14
C GLU A 224 6.84 2.21 -19.36
N TRP A 225 6.92 2.32 -18.03
CA TRP A 225 5.77 2.33 -17.13
C TRP A 225 4.94 3.62 -17.26
N ILE A 226 5.61 4.78 -17.43
CA ILE A 226 4.95 6.06 -17.70
C ILE A 226 4.18 5.97 -19.02
N ASN A 227 4.82 5.47 -20.07
CA ASN A 227 4.19 5.30 -21.39
C ASN A 227 3.03 4.31 -21.37
N ALA A 228 3.05 3.34 -20.48
CA ALA A 228 1.96 2.39 -20.27
C ALA A 228 0.76 3.02 -19.52
N GLY A 229 0.94 4.19 -18.88
CA GLY A 229 -0.12 4.92 -18.20
C GLY A 229 -0.18 4.70 -16.67
N VAL A 230 0.95 4.40 -16.03
CA VAL A 230 1.04 4.36 -14.57
C VAL A 230 0.74 5.73 -13.98
N ASP A 231 -0.17 5.78 -13.01
CA ASP A 231 -0.58 7.00 -12.33
C ASP A 231 0.24 7.25 -11.06
N ILE A 232 0.63 6.18 -10.35
CA ILE A 232 1.29 6.28 -9.03
C ILE A 232 2.45 5.30 -8.94
N PHE A 233 3.64 5.83 -8.62
CA PHE A 233 4.84 5.06 -8.29
C PHE A 233 4.99 4.95 -6.78
N LYS A 234 4.79 3.75 -6.25
CA LYS A 234 4.85 3.47 -4.82
C LYS A 234 6.23 3.01 -4.38
N ILE A 235 6.68 3.53 -3.25
CA ILE A 235 7.87 3.07 -2.54
C ILE A 235 7.45 2.27 -1.32
N GLU A 236 7.95 1.03 -1.17
CA GLU A 236 7.74 0.25 0.05
C GLU A 236 8.81 0.57 1.08
N GLY A 237 8.46 0.61 2.38
CA GLY A 237 9.48 0.85 3.38
C GLY A 237 9.00 1.33 4.75
N ARG A 238 7.79 1.01 5.19
CA ARG A 238 7.31 1.39 6.54
C ARG A 238 8.10 0.81 7.71
N TYR A 239 9.09 -0.03 7.43
CA TYR A 239 10.05 -0.56 8.40
C TYR A 239 11.43 0.11 8.31
N ARG A 240 11.63 1.09 7.41
CA ARG A 240 12.89 1.79 7.17
C ARG A 240 12.96 3.09 7.96
N ASN A 241 14.17 3.60 8.12
CA ASN A 241 14.40 4.94 8.66
C ASN A 241 14.16 6.04 7.61
N ALA A 242 14.14 7.30 8.05
CA ALA A 242 13.86 8.44 7.19
C ALA A 242 14.89 8.61 6.07
N ASP A 243 16.18 8.49 6.36
CA ASP A 243 17.27 8.65 5.38
C ASP A 243 17.13 7.66 4.21
N GLU A 244 16.84 6.40 4.51
CA GLU A 244 16.61 5.37 3.50
C GLU A 244 15.41 5.72 2.60
N ILE A 245 14.32 6.19 3.20
CA ILE A 245 13.10 6.58 2.46
C ILE A 245 13.37 7.81 1.59
N VAL A 246 14.02 8.82 2.14
CA VAL A 246 14.42 10.03 1.42
C VAL A 246 15.30 9.69 0.21
N ALA A 247 16.29 8.80 0.39
CA ALA A 247 17.13 8.34 -0.71
C ALA A 247 16.33 7.65 -1.82
N MET A 248 15.35 6.80 -1.44
CA MET A 248 14.47 6.12 -2.42
C MET A 248 13.54 7.10 -3.13
N VAL A 249 12.96 8.07 -2.41
CA VAL A 249 12.11 9.12 -3.02
C VAL A 249 12.91 9.93 -4.05
N LYS A 250 14.11 10.40 -3.68
CA LYS A 250 15.00 11.12 -4.60
C LYS A 250 15.34 10.27 -5.83
N LYS A 251 15.68 8.99 -5.65
CA LYS A 251 15.99 8.09 -6.76
C LYS A 251 14.83 7.94 -7.73
N VAL A 252 13.60 7.77 -7.24
CA VAL A 252 12.40 7.68 -8.09
C VAL A 252 12.13 9.00 -8.78
N LYS A 253 12.21 10.12 -8.05
CA LYS A 253 12.03 11.48 -8.60
C LYS A 253 13.02 11.76 -9.75
N ASP A 254 14.31 11.50 -9.55
CA ASP A 254 15.35 11.66 -10.57
C ASP A 254 15.09 10.78 -11.79
N ALA A 255 14.56 9.56 -11.60
CA ALA A 255 14.20 8.67 -12.69
C ALA A 255 12.99 9.22 -13.49
N LEU A 256 11.98 9.75 -12.82
CA LEU A 256 10.81 10.39 -13.46
C LEU A 256 11.21 11.64 -14.24
N GLU A 257 12.09 12.49 -13.69
CA GLU A 257 12.59 13.69 -14.35
C GLU A 257 13.38 13.35 -15.62
N ARG A 258 14.24 12.33 -15.57
CA ARG A 258 14.98 11.87 -16.77
C ARG A 258 14.08 11.26 -17.85
N ALA A 259 13.01 10.57 -17.46
CA ALA A 259 12.08 9.97 -18.40
C ALA A 259 11.10 10.97 -19.04
N GLY A 260 10.94 12.15 -18.45
CA GLY A 260 10.11 13.23 -18.98
C GLY A 260 10.84 14.23 -19.88
N GLN A 261 12.16 14.01 -20.07
CA GLN A 261 13.00 14.75 -21.03
C GLN A 261 13.05 14.04 -22.37
#